data_718cc6f154a5fa4d2799d1c7b8d59441
#
_entry.id   718cc6f154a5fa4d2799d1c7b8d59441
#
_cell.length_a   1.000
_cell.length_b   1.000
_cell.length_c   1.000
_cell.angle_alpha   90.00
_cell.angle_beta   90.00
_cell.angle_gamma   90.00
#
_symmetry.space_group_name_H-M   'P 1'
#
loop_
_entity.id
_entity.type
_entity.pdbx_description
1 polymer ?
#
loop_
_entity_poly.entity_id
_entity_poly.type
_entity_poly.pdbx_seq_one_letter_code
_entity_poly.pdbx_strand_id
1 'polypeptide(L)'
;VCRRDMLDRLDGRWQALCMPHDHDHPHSLLPPDPALRVRALETILTEKGLVDPAALDEIIDTYQNRIGPKNGARVVAKMWNDPAFREEMLRDPMPGLREMGLYGRQGEHMVFVENTDAVHNVVVCTLCSCYPWPLLGIPPGWYKSDAYRARVVREPRKVLAEFGVNLPDDVKVRVWDSTAEIRYLVVPQRPEGTEGWSEEDLAALITRDSMVGTGLAEGPAT
;
A
#
# COMPACT_ATOMS: atom_id res chain seq x y z
N VAL A 1 11.23 -18.01 10.53
CA VAL A 1 10.92 -18.15 11.96
C VAL A 1 12.16 -18.73 12.61
N CYS A 2 12.89 -17.89 13.34
CA CYS A 2 14.11 -18.30 14.05
C CYS A 2 13.68 -19.09 15.30
N ARG A 3 14.01 -20.37 15.37
CA ARG A 3 13.80 -21.15 16.60
C ARG A 3 14.81 -20.72 17.66
N ARG A 4 14.33 -20.44 18.87
CA ARG A 4 15.10 -19.99 20.03
C ARG A 4 16.08 -21.04 20.59
N ASP A 5 16.08 -22.24 20.07
CA ASP A 5 16.75 -23.40 20.69
C ASP A 5 18.12 -23.74 20.11
N MET A 6 18.68 -22.89 19.25
CA MET A 6 20.06 -23.01 18.75
C MET A 6 20.86 -21.74 19.06
N LEU A 7 21.24 -21.61 20.32
CA LEU A 7 22.20 -20.61 20.77
C LEU A 7 23.51 -21.32 21.16
N ASP A 8 24.53 -21.17 20.36
CA ASP A 8 25.88 -21.62 20.72
C ASP A 8 26.67 -20.45 21.29
N ARG A 9 27.43 -20.70 22.33
CA ARG A 9 28.21 -19.71 23.08
C ARG A 9 29.66 -19.80 22.63
N LEU A 10 30.10 -18.85 21.83
CA LEU A 10 31.50 -18.61 21.55
C LEU A 10 31.84 -17.18 21.99
N ASP A 11 32.86 -17.07 22.84
CA ASP A 11 33.54 -15.82 23.27
C ASP A 11 32.65 -14.75 23.92
N GLY A 12 31.68 -15.15 24.74
CA GLY A 12 30.94 -14.23 25.59
C GLY A 12 29.93 -13.33 24.89
N ARG A 13 29.69 -13.51 23.61
CA ARG A 13 28.63 -12.82 22.82
C ARG A 13 27.67 -13.83 22.21
N TRP A 14 26.37 -13.53 22.32
CA TRP A 14 25.32 -14.30 21.65
C TRP A 14 25.26 -13.86 20.19
N GLN A 15 25.63 -14.73 19.27
CA GLN A 15 25.38 -14.51 17.84
C GLN A 15 24.27 -15.46 17.40
N ALA A 16 23.20 -14.89 16.84
CA ALA A 16 22.18 -15.65 16.14
C ALA A 16 22.75 -16.09 14.78
N LEU A 17 23.02 -17.38 14.61
CA LEU A 17 23.31 -17.98 13.30
C LEU A 17 22.00 -17.97 12.48
N CYS A 18 21.78 -16.91 11.72
CA CYS A 18 20.81 -16.93 10.63
C CYS A 18 21.44 -17.76 9.49
N MET A 19 21.01 -19.01 9.35
CA MET A 19 21.27 -19.74 8.13
C MET A 19 20.60 -18.98 6.97
N PRO A 20 21.30 -18.74 5.85
CA PRO A 20 20.65 -18.25 4.65
C PRO A 20 19.58 -19.27 4.27
N HIS A 21 18.32 -18.83 4.22
CA HIS A 21 17.27 -19.63 3.61
C HIS A 21 17.58 -19.70 2.12
N ASP A 22 18.18 -20.80 1.73
CA ASP A 22 18.29 -21.20 0.34
C ASP A 22 16.85 -21.43 -0.16
N HIS A 23 16.35 -20.48 -0.96
CA HIS A 23 15.04 -20.55 -1.59
C HIS A 23 15.04 -21.43 -2.85
N ASP A 24 15.95 -22.38 -2.91
CA ASP A 24 15.94 -23.41 -3.94
C ASP A 24 14.90 -24.49 -3.56
N HIS A 25 13.62 -24.08 -3.59
CA HIS A 25 12.54 -25.04 -3.58
C HIS A 25 12.51 -25.72 -4.95
N PRO A 26 12.66 -27.06 -5.03
CA PRO A 26 12.46 -27.75 -6.29
C PRO A 26 11.10 -27.33 -6.85
N HIS A 27 11.05 -26.90 -8.09
CA HIS A 27 9.83 -26.53 -8.80
C HIS A 27 8.90 -27.76 -8.81
N SER A 28 8.12 -27.90 -7.75
CA SER A 28 7.08 -28.91 -7.68
C SER A 28 6.03 -28.59 -8.73
N LEU A 29 5.67 -29.57 -9.55
CA LEU A 29 4.54 -29.47 -10.48
C LEU A 29 3.20 -29.38 -9.73
N LEU A 30 3.21 -29.61 -8.42
CA LEU A 30 2.04 -29.46 -7.56
C LEU A 30 1.96 -28.02 -7.03
N PRO A 31 0.76 -27.41 -6.99
CA PRO A 31 0.54 -26.14 -6.33
C PRO A 31 1.02 -26.16 -4.87
N PRO A 32 1.49 -25.06 -4.29
CA PRO A 32 1.86 -24.99 -2.88
C PRO A 32 0.67 -25.36 -1.98
N ASP A 33 0.93 -25.99 -0.85
CA ASP A 33 -0.08 -26.50 0.10
C ASP A 33 -1.24 -25.52 0.42
N PRO A 34 -0.99 -24.19 0.62
CA PRO A 34 -2.08 -23.24 0.78
C PRO A 34 -3.03 -23.15 -0.42
N ALA A 35 -2.51 -23.24 -1.65
CA ALA A 35 -3.34 -23.19 -2.85
C ALA A 35 -4.21 -24.45 -3.01
N LEU A 36 -3.69 -25.62 -2.62
CA LEU A 36 -4.47 -26.86 -2.60
C LEU A 36 -5.60 -26.80 -1.57
N ARG A 37 -5.35 -26.24 -0.39
CA ARG A 37 -6.37 -26.06 0.64
C ARG A 37 -7.46 -25.09 0.21
N VAL A 38 -7.10 -23.97 -0.44
CA VAL A 38 -8.09 -23.02 -1.00
C VAL A 38 -8.97 -23.72 -2.03
N ARG A 39 -8.39 -24.45 -2.99
CA ARG A 39 -9.15 -25.21 -3.99
C ARG A 39 -10.10 -26.24 -3.37
N ALA A 40 -9.63 -26.98 -2.36
CA ALA A 40 -10.47 -27.96 -1.67
C ALA A 40 -11.65 -27.29 -0.96
N LEU A 41 -11.44 -26.16 -0.29
CA LEU A 41 -12.51 -25.37 0.34
C LEU A 41 -13.49 -24.82 -0.69
N GLU A 42 -13.02 -24.25 -1.78
CA GLU A 42 -13.84 -23.76 -2.88
C GLU A 42 -14.73 -24.88 -3.44
N THR A 43 -14.16 -26.05 -3.75
CA THR A 43 -14.91 -27.21 -4.24
C THR A 43 -16.02 -27.61 -3.25
N ILE A 44 -15.69 -27.78 -1.97
CA ILE A 44 -16.67 -28.20 -0.95
C ILE A 44 -17.77 -27.16 -0.77
N LEU A 45 -17.44 -25.88 -0.77
CA LEU A 45 -18.42 -24.78 -0.60
C LEU A 45 -19.35 -24.68 -1.81
N THR A 46 -18.82 -24.87 -3.01
CA THR A 46 -19.58 -24.89 -4.26
C THR A 46 -20.52 -26.10 -4.29
N GLU A 47 -20.04 -27.31 -3.98
CA GLU A 47 -20.87 -28.51 -3.94
C GLU A 47 -22.02 -28.41 -2.92
N LYS A 48 -21.77 -27.69 -1.82
CA LYS A 48 -22.81 -27.41 -0.81
C LYS A 48 -23.76 -26.26 -1.18
N GLY A 49 -23.54 -25.60 -2.30
CA GLY A 49 -24.34 -24.44 -2.73
C GLY A 49 -24.17 -23.20 -1.83
N LEU A 50 -23.07 -23.12 -1.08
CA LEU A 50 -22.77 -22.00 -0.19
C LEU A 50 -21.98 -20.88 -0.90
N VAL A 51 -21.32 -21.19 -2.00
CA VAL A 51 -20.58 -20.27 -2.85
C VAL A 51 -21.02 -20.45 -4.29
N ASP A 52 -21.35 -19.35 -4.96
CA ASP A 52 -21.54 -19.32 -6.39
C ASP A 52 -20.19 -19.09 -7.07
N PRO A 53 -19.69 -20.02 -7.92
CA PRO A 53 -18.43 -19.85 -8.64
C PRO A 53 -18.36 -18.55 -9.47
N ALA A 54 -19.46 -18.15 -10.11
CA ALA A 54 -19.50 -16.94 -10.91
C ALA A 54 -19.30 -15.68 -10.04
N ALA A 55 -19.86 -15.67 -8.83
CA ALA A 55 -19.65 -14.57 -7.88
C ALA A 55 -18.20 -14.53 -7.37
N LEU A 56 -17.56 -15.71 -7.19
CA LEU A 56 -16.16 -15.80 -6.81
C LEU A 56 -15.25 -15.30 -7.94
N ASP A 57 -15.49 -15.69 -9.18
CA ASP A 57 -14.75 -15.22 -10.35
C ASP A 57 -14.86 -13.71 -10.54
N GLU A 58 -16.04 -13.11 -10.32
CA GLU A 58 -16.25 -11.65 -10.36
C GLU A 58 -15.43 -10.93 -9.25
N ILE A 59 -15.36 -11.51 -8.05
CA ILE A 59 -14.54 -10.99 -6.97
C ILE A 59 -13.06 -11.04 -7.37
N ILE A 60 -12.60 -12.17 -7.89
CA ILE A 60 -11.20 -12.34 -8.33
C ILE A 60 -10.86 -11.33 -9.44
N ASP A 61 -11.72 -11.21 -10.46
CA ASP A 61 -11.51 -10.25 -11.55
C ASP A 61 -11.44 -8.80 -11.01
N THR A 62 -12.33 -8.46 -10.09
CA THR A 62 -12.32 -7.14 -9.44
C THR A 62 -10.99 -6.86 -8.75
N TYR A 63 -10.48 -7.82 -7.95
CA TYR A 63 -9.22 -7.63 -7.23
C TYR A 63 -7.99 -7.67 -8.13
N GLN A 64 -8.04 -8.39 -9.26
CA GLN A 64 -6.94 -8.46 -10.21
C GLN A 64 -6.89 -7.26 -11.16
N ASN A 65 -8.03 -6.77 -11.61
CA ASN A 65 -8.12 -5.89 -12.76
C ASN A 65 -8.76 -4.51 -12.48
N ARG A 66 -9.62 -4.39 -11.45
CA ARG A 66 -10.41 -3.18 -11.24
C ARG A 66 -10.01 -2.35 -10.02
N ILE A 67 -9.26 -2.92 -9.08
CA ILE A 67 -8.75 -2.20 -7.90
C ILE A 67 -7.23 -2.31 -7.81
N GLY A 68 -6.61 -1.31 -7.22
CA GLY A 68 -5.17 -1.38 -6.98
C GLY A 68 -4.44 -0.07 -7.19
N PRO A 69 -3.12 -0.06 -6.96
CA PRO A 69 -2.32 1.16 -6.94
C PRO A 69 -2.27 1.90 -8.29
N LYS A 70 -2.51 1.24 -9.40
CA LYS A 70 -2.65 1.90 -10.72
C LYS A 70 -3.81 2.91 -10.75
N ASN A 71 -4.91 2.63 -10.04
CA ASN A 71 -6.03 3.56 -9.96
C ASN A 71 -5.65 4.83 -9.19
N GLY A 72 -5.02 4.67 -8.02
CA GLY A 72 -4.51 5.80 -7.25
C GLY A 72 -3.49 6.62 -8.04
N ALA A 73 -2.56 5.95 -8.73
CA ALA A 73 -1.56 6.60 -9.57
C ALA A 73 -2.20 7.45 -10.68
N ARG A 74 -3.22 6.95 -11.36
CA ARG A 74 -3.97 7.73 -12.37
C ARG A 74 -4.64 8.97 -11.78
N VAL A 75 -5.24 8.86 -10.60
CA VAL A 75 -5.86 10.00 -9.92
C VAL A 75 -4.81 11.04 -9.56
N VAL A 76 -3.69 10.64 -8.97
CA VAL A 76 -2.61 11.56 -8.59
C VAL A 76 -1.96 12.20 -9.82
N ALA A 77 -1.71 11.45 -10.88
CA ALA A 77 -1.16 11.98 -12.13
C ALA A 77 -2.08 13.06 -12.74
N LYS A 78 -3.39 12.83 -12.74
CA LYS A 78 -4.37 13.85 -13.14
C LYS A 78 -4.32 15.07 -12.24
N MET A 79 -4.23 14.89 -10.91
CA MET A 79 -4.07 16.01 -9.98
C MET A 79 -2.81 16.84 -10.23
N TRP A 80 -1.72 16.22 -10.67
CA TRP A 80 -0.49 16.93 -11.00
C TRP A 80 -0.60 17.75 -12.29
N ASN A 81 -1.44 17.33 -13.24
CA ASN A 81 -1.63 18.02 -14.53
C ASN A 81 -2.82 19.00 -14.55
N ASP A 82 -3.81 18.80 -13.70
CA ASP A 82 -5.02 19.60 -13.62
C ASP A 82 -5.16 20.27 -12.23
N PRO A 83 -4.79 21.57 -12.11
CA PRO A 83 -4.88 22.29 -10.83
C PRO A 83 -6.32 22.40 -10.29
N ALA A 84 -7.33 22.51 -11.18
CA ALA A 84 -8.72 22.62 -10.76
C ALA A 84 -9.22 21.27 -10.18
N PHE A 85 -8.92 20.17 -10.86
CA PHE A 85 -9.19 18.83 -10.36
C PHE A 85 -8.45 18.56 -9.04
N ARG A 86 -7.18 18.99 -8.94
CA ARG A 86 -6.41 18.85 -7.69
C ARG A 86 -7.08 19.58 -6.53
N GLU A 87 -7.52 20.84 -6.72
CA GLU A 87 -8.20 21.60 -5.68
C GLU A 87 -9.51 20.93 -5.23
N GLU A 88 -10.28 20.41 -6.17
CA GLU A 88 -11.51 19.65 -5.89
C GLU A 88 -11.20 18.38 -5.08
N MET A 89 -10.23 17.58 -5.51
CA MET A 89 -9.84 16.34 -4.84
C MET A 89 -9.28 16.56 -3.44
N LEU A 90 -8.57 17.64 -3.18
CA LEU A 90 -8.07 17.98 -1.84
C LEU A 90 -9.19 18.49 -0.91
N ARG A 91 -10.25 19.07 -1.46
CA ARG A 91 -11.41 19.56 -0.69
C ARG A 91 -12.38 18.43 -0.37
N ASP A 92 -12.81 17.67 -1.37
CA ASP A 92 -13.68 16.50 -1.27
C ASP A 92 -13.43 15.56 -2.46
N PRO A 93 -12.71 14.46 -2.30
CA PRO A 93 -12.39 13.57 -3.42
C PRO A 93 -13.58 12.71 -3.87
N MET A 94 -14.63 12.59 -3.08
CA MET A 94 -15.69 11.61 -3.34
C MET A 94 -16.47 11.85 -4.65
N PRO A 95 -16.82 13.08 -5.05
CA PRO A 95 -17.46 13.33 -6.34
C PRO A 95 -16.58 12.90 -7.52
N GLY A 96 -15.33 13.32 -7.56
CA GLY A 96 -14.39 12.98 -8.62
C GLY A 96 -14.09 11.48 -8.70
N LEU A 97 -13.95 10.81 -7.56
CA LEU A 97 -13.74 9.36 -7.51
C LEU A 97 -14.95 8.59 -8.04
N ARG A 98 -16.18 9.06 -7.75
CA ARG A 98 -17.41 8.45 -8.29
C ARG A 98 -17.50 8.62 -9.79
N GLU A 99 -17.19 9.79 -10.32
CA GLU A 99 -17.16 10.05 -11.75
C GLU A 99 -16.15 9.14 -12.48
N MET A 100 -14.99 8.89 -11.85
CA MET A 100 -13.97 7.97 -12.37
C MET A 100 -14.31 6.49 -12.15
N GLY A 101 -15.41 6.15 -11.46
CA GLY A 101 -15.76 4.77 -11.11
C GLY A 101 -14.87 4.14 -10.04
N LEU A 102 -14.11 4.94 -9.27
CA LEU A 102 -13.12 4.52 -8.30
C LEU A 102 -13.65 4.63 -6.85
N TYR A 103 -14.80 4.06 -6.61
CA TYR A 103 -15.46 4.06 -5.30
C TYR A 103 -15.90 2.64 -4.91
N GLY A 104 -16.43 2.49 -3.71
CA GLY A 104 -16.97 1.24 -3.22
C GLY A 104 -16.40 0.86 -1.86
N ARG A 105 -16.45 -0.44 -1.55
CA ARG A 105 -16.07 -0.96 -0.24
C ARG A 105 -14.64 -0.56 0.14
N GLN A 106 -14.47 -0.07 1.38
CA GLN A 106 -13.21 0.47 1.91
C GLN A 106 -12.74 1.77 1.22
N GLY A 107 -13.62 2.44 0.48
CA GLY A 107 -13.40 3.73 -0.15
C GLY A 107 -14.65 4.62 -0.04
N GLU A 108 -15.50 4.37 0.95
CA GLU A 108 -16.78 5.08 1.14
C GLU A 108 -16.58 6.54 1.53
N HIS A 109 -15.51 6.84 2.27
CA HIS A 109 -15.13 8.21 2.62
C HIS A 109 -13.61 8.35 2.57
N MET A 110 -13.15 9.16 1.65
CA MET A 110 -11.72 9.39 1.40
C MET A 110 -11.34 10.82 1.75
N VAL A 111 -10.12 11.00 2.24
CA VAL A 111 -9.47 12.29 2.42
C VAL A 111 -8.08 12.23 1.79
N PHE A 112 -7.79 13.18 0.91
CA PHE A 112 -6.48 13.30 0.28
C PHE A 112 -5.62 14.32 1.03
N VAL A 113 -4.38 13.95 1.31
CA VAL A 113 -3.41 14.79 2.02
C VAL A 113 -2.16 14.93 1.16
N GLU A 114 -1.76 16.17 0.90
CA GLU A 114 -0.70 16.45 -0.05
C GLU A 114 0.64 16.70 0.65
N ASN A 115 1.69 16.12 0.10
CA ASN A 115 3.06 16.42 0.45
C ASN A 115 3.49 17.76 -0.18
N THR A 116 4.27 18.52 0.58
CA THR A 116 4.85 19.79 0.17
C THR A 116 6.32 19.86 0.62
N ASP A 117 7.06 20.87 0.20
CA ASP A 117 8.45 21.08 0.66
C ASP A 117 8.56 21.17 2.19
N ALA A 118 7.51 21.58 2.88
CA ALA A 118 7.50 21.75 4.33
C ALA A 118 6.85 20.59 5.09
N VAL A 119 6.08 19.73 4.41
CA VAL A 119 5.27 18.68 5.06
C VAL A 119 5.31 17.39 4.28
N HIS A 120 5.67 16.31 4.96
CA HIS A 120 5.54 14.94 4.48
C HIS A 120 4.46 14.21 5.29
N ASN A 121 3.50 13.63 4.59
CA ASN A 121 2.38 12.91 5.19
C ASN A 121 2.63 11.41 5.12
N VAL A 122 2.21 10.68 6.15
CA VAL A 122 2.22 9.22 6.18
C VAL A 122 0.94 8.70 6.79
N VAL A 123 0.40 7.62 6.23
CA VAL A 123 -0.88 7.03 6.62
C VAL A 123 -0.65 5.76 7.41
N VAL A 124 -1.45 5.57 8.44
CA VAL A 124 -1.51 4.35 9.26
C VAL A 124 -2.97 4.03 9.58
N CYS A 125 -3.26 2.81 10.01
CA CYS A 125 -4.44 2.48 10.81
C CYS A 125 -3.96 1.78 12.08
N THR A 126 -4.04 2.48 13.23
CA THR A 126 -3.53 1.96 14.52
C THR A 126 -4.40 0.85 15.08
N LEU A 127 -5.70 0.80 14.72
CA LEU A 127 -6.65 -0.18 15.26
C LEU A 127 -6.71 -1.49 14.46
N CYS A 128 -6.66 -1.40 13.14
CA CYS A 128 -6.87 -2.57 12.28
C CYS A 128 -6.05 -2.48 11.00
N SER A 129 -6.66 -2.35 9.85
CA SER A 129 -6.00 -2.27 8.54
C SER A 129 -6.83 -1.48 7.55
N CYS A 130 -7.49 -0.40 8.01
CA CYS A 130 -8.28 0.48 7.15
C CYS A 130 -7.41 1.08 6.04
N TYR A 131 -7.79 0.82 4.81
CA TYR A 131 -6.98 1.07 3.63
C TYR A 131 -7.88 1.38 2.43
N PRO A 132 -7.54 2.29 1.54
CA PRO A 132 -8.39 2.67 0.42
C PRO A 132 -8.29 1.66 -0.74
N TRP A 133 -9.02 0.55 -0.65
CA TRP A 133 -8.94 -0.56 -1.60
C TRP A 133 -9.18 -0.17 -3.07
N PRO A 134 -10.16 0.68 -3.41
CA PRO A 134 -10.37 1.06 -4.81
C PRO A 134 -9.12 1.68 -5.45
N LEU A 135 -8.31 2.40 -4.66
CA LEU A 135 -7.16 3.16 -5.14
C LEU A 135 -5.82 2.45 -4.93
N LEU A 136 -5.68 1.68 -3.85
CA LEU A 136 -4.39 1.08 -3.46
C LEU A 136 -4.41 -0.46 -3.43
N GLY A 137 -5.57 -1.07 -3.64
CA GLY A 137 -5.74 -2.53 -3.55
C GLY A 137 -5.69 -3.03 -2.11
N ILE A 138 -5.27 -4.28 -1.94
CA ILE A 138 -5.15 -4.91 -0.63
C ILE A 138 -3.93 -4.36 0.12
N PRO A 139 -4.07 -4.02 1.43
CA PRO A 139 -2.95 -3.52 2.21
C PRO A 139 -1.82 -4.55 2.30
N PRO A 140 -0.56 -4.13 2.12
CA PRO A 140 0.59 -5.00 2.26
C PRO A 140 0.76 -5.50 3.70
N GLY A 141 1.48 -6.60 3.87
CA GLY A 141 1.68 -7.23 5.17
C GLY A 141 2.30 -6.29 6.21
N TRP A 142 3.27 -5.47 5.80
CA TRP A 142 3.93 -4.51 6.69
C TRP A 142 2.97 -3.45 7.23
N TYR A 143 2.01 -2.97 6.42
CA TYR A 143 1.00 -1.97 6.85
C TYR A 143 0.13 -2.48 8.00
N LYS A 144 -0.11 -3.79 8.04
CA LYS A 144 -0.90 -4.46 9.08
C LYS A 144 -0.07 -4.90 10.30
N SER A 145 1.25 -4.79 10.24
CA SER A 145 2.12 -5.25 11.33
C SER A 145 1.99 -4.37 12.57
N ASP A 146 2.02 -4.98 13.74
CA ASP A 146 1.99 -4.27 15.02
C ASP A 146 3.19 -3.31 15.15
N ALA A 147 4.34 -3.70 14.59
CA ALA A 147 5.55 -2.89 14.60
C ALA A 147 5.34 -1.56 13.85
N TYR A 148 4.82 -1.60 12.61
CA TYR A 148 4.54 -0.40 11.85
C TYR A 148 3.50 0.48 12.56
N ARG A 149 2.36 -0.10 12.94
CA ARG A 149 1.23 0.61 13.55
C ARG A 149 1.61 1.31 14.86
N ALA A 150 2.41 0.66 15.70
CA ALA A 150 2.82 1.23 16.97
C ALA A 150 3.95 2.27 16.83
N ARG A 151 4.87 2.08 15.88
CA ARG A 151 6.09 2.90 15.77
C ARG A 151 5.89 4.15 14.94
N VAL A 152 5.15 4.08 13.83
CA VAL A 152 4.96 5.22 12.93
C VAL A 152 4.35 6.44 13.63
N VAL A 153 3.52 6.23 14.64
CA VAL A 153 2.89 7.32 15.43
C VAL A 153 3.88 7.97 16.39
N ARG A 154 4.84 7.19 16.93
CA ARG A 154 5.78 7.65 17.96
C ARG A 154 7.10 8.14 17.40
N GLU A 155 7.60 7.49 16.36
CA GLU A 155 8.89 7.76 15.75
C GLU A 155 8.82 7.70 14.21
N PRO A 156 7.94 8.52 13.57
CA PRO A 156 7.67 8.42 12.13
C PRO A 156 8.92 8.57 11.28
N ARG A 157 9.85 9.49 11.62
CA ARG A 157 11.08 9.68 10.85
C ARG A 157 11.97 8.44 10.82
N LYS A 158 12.08 7.73 11.95
CA LYS A 158 12.87 6.49 11.99
C LYS A 158 12.23 5.41 11.14
N VAL A 159 10.91 5.29 11.22
CA VAL A 159 10.17 4.34 10.37
C VAL A 159 10.34 4.68 8.90
N LEU A 160 10.19 5.95 8.52
CA LEU A 160 10.41 6.39 7.14
C LEU A 160 11.83 6.10 6.65
N ALA A 161 12.85 6.32 7.49
CA ALA A 161 14.23 5.99 7.15
C ALA A 161 14.44 4.48 6.88
N GLU A 162 13.75 3.60 7.61
CA GLU A 162 13.75 2.15 7.37
C GLU A 162 13.12 1.77 6.02
N PHE A 163 12.21 2.59 5.50
CA PHE A 163 11.66 2.48 4.13
C PHE A 163 12.52 3.20 3.07
N GLY A 164 13.66 3.79 3.48
CA GLY A 164 14.55 4.51 2.58
C GLY A 164 14.20 5.99 2.36
N VAL A 165 13.19 6.51 3.06
CA VAL A 165 12.79 7.93 2.98
C VAL A 165 13.52 8.74 4.04
N ASN A 166 14.54 9.50 3.61
CA ASN A 166 15.31 10.38 4.45
C ASN A 166 14.91 11.83 4.18
N LEU A 167 14.19 12.43 5.11
CA LEU A 167 13.66 13.78 4.99
C LEU A 167 14.59 14.80 5.68
N PRO A 168 14.77 15.99 5.13
CA PRO A 168 15.44 17.12 5.82
C PRO A 168 14.77 17.41 7.18
N ASP A 169 15.56 17.94 8.13
CA ASP A 169 15.08 18.16 9.50
C ASP A 169 13.95 19.19 9.62
N ASP A 170 13.91 20.13 8.70
CA ASP A 170 12.91 21.20 8.61
C ASP A 170 11.57 20.72 8.02
N VAL A 171 11.54 19.57 7.32
CA VAL A 171 10.31 18.99 6.80
C VAL A 171 9.51 18.37 7.96
N LYS A 172 8.29 18.82 8.16
CA LYS A 172 7.39 18.29 9.20
C LYS A 172 6.75 16.98 8.74
N VAL A 173 6.88 15.92 9.53
CA VAL A 173 6.14 14.67 9.30
C VAL A 173 4.79 14.72 9.99
N ARG A 174 3.72 14.46 9.23
CA ARG A 174 2.34 14.30 9.74
C ARG A 174 1.89 12.86 9.57
N VAL A 175 1.39 12.28 10.64
CA VAL A 175 0.84 10.92 10.65
C VAL A 175 -0.69 11.02 10.66
N TRP A 176 -1.33 10.33 9.70
CA TRP A 176 -2.78 10.28 9.56
C TRP A 176 -3.27 8.87 9.88
N ASP A 177 -4.14 8.79 10.87
CA ASP A 177 -4.70 7.52 11.35
C ASP A 177 -6.05 7.25 10.68
N SER A 178 -6.07 6.31 9.74
CA SER A 178 -7.30 5.88 9.07
C SER A 178 -8.21 5.15 10.05
N THR A 179 -9.50 5.39 9.94
CA THR A 179 -10.53 4.78 10.78
C THR A 179 -11.49 3.91 9.97
N ALA A 180 -12.48 3.31 10.63
CA ALA A 180 -13.55 2.59 9.94
C ALA A 180 -14.37 3.50 9.01
N GLU A 181 -14.38 4.80 9.24
CA GLU A 181 -15.16 5.78 8.51
C GLU A 181 -14.35 6.55 7.47
N ILE A 182 -13.08 6.86 7.77
CA ILE A 182 -12.22 7.70 6.93
C ILE A 182 -10.98 6.94 6.50
N ARG A 183 -10.67 7.00 5.20
CA ARG A 183 -9.42 6.51 4.61
C ARG A 183 -8.62 7.68 4.07
N TYR A 184 -7.34 7.70 4.37
CA TYR A 184 -6.43 8.71 3.84
C TYR A 184 -5.63 8.17 2.67
N LEU A 185 -5.34 9.06 1.71
CA LEU A 185 -4.39 8.83 0.63
C LEU A 185 -3.43 10.01 0.57
N VAL A 186 -2.14 9.73 0.50
CA VAL A 186 -1.12 10.75 0.30
C VAL A 186 -1.02 11.08 -1.19
N VAL A 187 -1.06 12.36 -1.51
CA VAL A 187 -0.67 12.89 -2.81
C VAL A 187 0.83 13.23 -2.73
N PRO A 188 1.72 12.44 -3.32
CA PRO A 188 3.14 12.72 -3.29
C PRO A 188 3.46 13.98 -4.09
N GLN A 189 4.60 14.62 -3.78
CA GLN A 189 5.09 15.72 -4.60
C GLN A 189 5.40 15.23 -6.01
N ARG A 190 5.08 16.10 -7.00
CA ARG A 190 5.47 15.86 -8.38
C ARG A 190 6.99 15.97 -8.51
N PRO A 191 7.68 15.00 -9.10
CA PRO A 191 9.11 15.08 -9.32
C PRO A 191 9.48 16.22 -10.27
N GLU A 192 10.58 16.90 -9.98
CA GLU A 192 11.14 17.93 -10.86
C GLU A 192 11.50 17.35 -12.23
N GLY A 193 11.41 18.16 -13.28
CA GLY A 193 11.73 17.77 -14.65
C GLY A 193 10.65 16.92 -15.34
N THR A 194 9.44 16.87 -14.76
CA THR A 194 8.30 16.15 -15.35
C THR A 194 7.23 17.09 -15.94
N GLU A 195 7.55 18.38 -16.11
CA GLU A 195 6.66 19.37 -16.69
C GLU A 195 6.30 18.97 -18.13
N GLY A 196 5.01 19.01 -18.44
CA GLY A 196 4.51 18.64 -19.77
C GLY A 196 4.42 17.13 -20.03
N TRP A 197 4.74 16.27 -19.08
CA TRP A 197 4.55 14.83 -19.22
C TRP A 197 3.06 14.46 -19.29
N SER A 198 2.76 13.38 -20.00
CA SER A 198 1.41 12.82 -20.06
C SER A 198 0.98 12.25 -18.69
N GLU A 199 -0.33 12.14 -18.45
CA GLU A 199 -0.83 11.50 -17.23
C GLU A 199 -0.37 10.03 -17.12
N GLU A 200 -0.20 9.34 -18.25
CA GLU A 200 0.28 7.96 -18.29
C GLU A 200 1.74 7.86 -17.82
N ASP A 201 2.61 8.72 -18.32
CA ASP A 201 4.02 8.77 -17.92
C ASP A 201 4.17 9.17 -16.46
N LEU A 202 3.39 10.15 -16.01
CA LEU A 202 3.37 10.58 -14.60
C LEU A 202 2.86 9.46 -13.67
N ALA A 203 1.84 8.73 -14.09
CA ALA A 203 1.30 7.62 -13.30
C ALA A 203 2.34 6.50 -13.08
N ALA A 204 3.26 6.32 -14.03
CA ALA A 204 4.33 5.35 -13.88
C ALA A 204 5.34 5.69 -12.75
N LEU A 205 5.45 6.96 -12.37
CA LEU A 205 6.32 7.43 -11.29
C LEU A 205 5.69 7.26 -9.89
N ILE A 206 4.39 6.95 -9.82
CA ILE A 206 3.62 6.91 -8.58
C ILE A 206 3.46 5.48 -8.11
N THR A 207 4.05 5.18 -6.97
CA THR A 207 3.99 3.85 -6.37
C THR A 207 2.93 3.78 -5.26
N ARG A 208 2.55 2.57 -4.85
CA ARG A 208 1.72 2.36 -3.66
C ARG A 208 2.33 3.03 -2.43
N ASP A 209 3.62 2.86 -2.24
CA ASP A 209 4.32 3.34 -1.06
C ASP A 209 4.38 4.87 -1.03
N SER A 210 4.50 5.54 -2.19
CA SER A 210 4.40 7.00 -2.25
C SER A 210 3.01 7.53 -1.88
N MET A 211 1.94 6.76 -2.20
CA MET A 211 0.56 7.13 -1.85
C MET A 211 0.16 6.74 -0.41
N VAL A 212 0.95 5.95 0.29
CA VAL A 212 0.86 5.73 1.74
C VAL A 212 1.75 6.72 2.50
N GLY A 213 2.75 7.27 1.82
CA GLY A 213 3.74 8.18 2.39
C GLY A 213 4.98 7.48 2.95
N THR A 214 5.12 6.17 2.73
CA THR A 214 6.32 5.40 3.06
C THR A 214 7.34 5.35 1.92
N GLY A 215 7.08 6.03 0.83
CA GLY A 215 7.95 6.23 -0.32
C GLY A 215 7.81 7.64 -0.89
N LEU A 216 8.70 7.99 -1.78
CA LEU A 216 8.59 9.18 -2.65
C LEU A 216 8.10 8.74 -4.02
N ALA A 217 7.57 9.67 -4.83
CA ALA A 217 7.39 9.39 -6.25
C ALA A 217 8.77 9.19 -6.90
N GLU A 218 8.84 8.29 -7.87
CA GLU A 218 10.09 8.01 -8.58
C GLU A 218 10.48 9.19 -9.46
N GLY A 219 11.74 9.53 -9.51
CA GLY A 219 12.24 10.55 -10.42
C GLY A 219 12.24 10.05 -11.87
N PRO A 220 12.29 10.96 -12.86
CA PRO A 220 12.48 10.57 -14.24
C PRO A 220 13.76 9.74 -14.38
N ALA A 221 13.70 8.66 -15.20
CA ALA A 221 14.86 7.84 -15.48
C ALA A 221 15.94 8.72 -16.18
N THR A 222 17.10 8.81 -15.55
CA THR A 222 18.27 9.53 -16.08
C THR A 222 18.96 8.73 -17.16
#